data_f327a12002498351e610817e977c66a7
#
_entry.id   f327a12002498351e610817e977c66a7
#
_cell.length_a   1.000
_cell.length_b   1.000
_cell.length_c   1.000
_cell.angle_alpha   90.00
_cell.angle_beta   90.00
_cell.angle_gamma   90.00
#
_symmetry.space_group_name_H-M   'P 1'
#
loop_
_entity.id
_entity.type
_entity.pdbx_description
1 polymer ?
#
loop_
_entity_poly.entity_id
_entity_poly.type
_entity_poly.pdbx_seq_one_letter_code
_entity_poly.pdbx_strand_id
1 'polypeptide(L)'
;MVSVNYQNNVKVYETSGAKINKAAPLPVSNPQIETRTAPTFRAEGYQSTLTVRTELTTRDEKKKYNDLVEVLDRNYRKKLEYGLKTGILLKNDSADKTSVLDNLHKILKEPRDKGLDGQTILKEALDIIHNPYVITQTCEDIPAEYKTPIIGLITNLSEDVEEIQRVNFELDNMHTGTCPTASVEFDLATKQPAEFFRMVEGLTSPKNETFKVINMDALSEKSVDATWLLKTFKTPHEKLSFDKAVIQLKPDENAIIRARIQNNHRDPGERSIIDVLMQSTMMQLGSQQTYDSLTDTRAPNEWTTDNGGLIEFEKTYVESIMENKNTVSVIYQKVDENGRLAGYEKDYDTVKKELLDTLDMGHNVIIGYTWPDPENGNRLAGHEITIVDKKQGKNGETIFICQDSDDNLDKPIEMSESYLIPKIHHAGLPEEIAMKDFKFEESWKIGVNDYQKYRAENQNS
;
A
#
# COMPACT_ATOMS: atom_id res chain seq x y z
N MET A 1 -14.86 19.86 -7.25
CA MET A 1 -14.20 18.55 -7.09
C MET A 1 -15.09 17.73 -6.17
N VAL A 2 -15.68 16.65 -6.64
CA VAL A 2 -16.57 15.81 -5.83
C VAL A 2 -15.70 14.66 -5.35
N SER A 3 -15.43 14.60 -4.05
CA SER A 3 -14.81 13.46 -3.43
C SER A 3 -15.78 12.29 -3.51
N VAL A 4 -15.33 11.15 -3.99
CA VAL A 4 -16.07 9.90 -3.89
C VAL A 4 -15.97 9.46 -2.43
N ASN A 5 -17.11 9.43 -1.73
CA ASN A 5 -17.16 8.89 -0.37
C ASN A 5 -16.92 7.39 -0.45
N TYR A 6 -15.72 6.95 -0.07
CA TYR A 6 -15.40 5.55 0.11
C TYR A 6 -15.99 5.09 1.46
N GLN A 7 -17.29 4.80 1.49
CA GLN A 7 -17.85 4.09 2.63
C GLN A 7 -17.63 2.60 2.43
N ASN A 8 -16.67 2.06 3.16
CA ASN A 8 -16.37 0.64 3.22
C ASN A 8 -17.50 -0.12 3.90
N ASN A 9 -18.45 -0.63 3.13
CA ASN A 9 -19.45 -1.59 3.58
C ASN A 9 -19.36 -2.84 2.73
N VAL A 10 -18.35 -3.66 2.95
CA VAL A 10 -18.30 -5.01 2.39
C VAL A 10 -19.00 -5.97 3.36
N LYS A 11 -20.26 -6.30 3.10
CA LYS A 11 -20.90 -7.45 3.75
C LYS A 11 -20.39 -8.71 3.10
N VAL A 12 -19.83 -9.60 3.92
CA VAL A 12 -19.54 -10.98 3.53
C VAL A 12 -20.86 -11.65 3.11
N TYR A 13 -20.95 -12.04 1.85
CA TYR A 13 -22.06 -12.86 1.36
C TYR A 13 -21.95 -14.25 1.95
N GLU A 14 -22.86 -14.63 2.86
CA GLU A 14 -23.11 -16.03 3.17
C GLU A 14 -23.56 -16.75 1.90
N THR A 15 -22.70 -17.59 1.35
CA THR A 15 -23.07 -18.49 0.26
C THR A 15 -24.03 -19.55 0.81
N SER A 16 -25.29 -19.43 0.44
CA SER A 16 -26.32 -20.44 0.69
C SER A 16 -25.86 -21.82 0.23
N GLY A 17 -25.85 -22.76 1.16
CA GLY A 17 -25.33 -24.11 0.99
C GLY A 17 -25.90 -24.86 -0.22
N ALA A 18 -25.05 -25.04 -1.21
CA ALA A 18 -25.27 -26.04 -2.26
C ALA A 18 -24.70 -27.38 -1.77
N LYS A 19 -25.56 -28.39 -1.69
CA LYS A 19 -25.20 -29.77 -1.33
C LYS A 19 -24.15 -30.30 -2.30
N ILE A 20 -22.94 -30.59 -1.81
CA ILE A 20 -21.88 -31.24 -2.57
C ILE A 20 -22.18 -32.73 -2.62
N ASN A 21 -22.47 -33.24 -3.81
CA ASN A 21 -22.48 -34.68 -4.10
C ASN A 21 -21.03 -35.21 -4.08
N LYS A 22 -20.79 -36.21 -3.21
CA LYS A 22 -19.51 -36.92 -3.14
C LYS A 22 -19.21 -37.61 -4.48
N ALA A 23 -18.21 -37.16 -5.20
CA ALA A 23 -17.60 -37.88 -6.31
C ALA A 23 -16.47 -38.77 -5.81
N ALA A 24 -16.32 -39.92 -6.45
CA ALA A 24 -15.36 -40.99 -6.12
C ALA A 24 -13.89 -40.55 -6.31
N PRO A 25 -12.92 -41.14 -5.58
CA PRO A 25 -11.51 -40.73 -5.68
C PRO A 25 -10.89 -41.14 -7.01
N LEU A 26 -10.26 -40.18 -7.68
CA LEU A 26 -9.43 -40.44 -8.86
C LEU A 26 -8.01 -40.89 -8.45
N PRO A 27 -7.33 -41.68 -9.30
CA PRO A 27 -6.04 -42.28 -8.96
C PRO A 27 -4.92 -41.24 -8.86
N VAL A 28 -4.08 -41.38 -7.85
CA VAL A 28 -2.89 -40.56 -7.58
C VAL A 28 -1.84 -40.85 -8.66
N SER A 29 -1.64 -39.95 -9.60
CA SER A 29 -0.43 -39.91 -10.42
C SER A 29 0.60 -38.97 -9.75
N ASN A 30 1.82 -39.48 -9.55
CA ASN A 30 2.95 -38.72 -9.06
C ASN A 30 3.15 -37.44 -9.90
N PRO A 31 3.15 -36.23 -9.29
CA PRO A 31 3.53 -35.06 -10.03
C PRO A 31 5.05 -35.06 -10.18
N GLN A 32 5.53 -35.12 -11.41
CA GLN A 32 6.87 -34.65 -11.75
C GLN A 32 6.95 -33.19 -11.34
N ILE A 33 7.96 -32.87 -10.55
CA ILE A 33 8.29 -31.49 -10.16
C ILE A 33 8.80 -30.79 -11.44
N GLU A 34 7.90 -30.15 -12.16
CA GLU A 34 8.29 -29.11 -13.11
C GLU A 34 8.80 -27.92 -12.28
N THR A 35 10.09 -27.68 -12.35
CA THR A 35 10.72 -26.44 -11.90
C THR A 35 10.15 -25.30 -12.73
N ARG A 36 9.05 -24.69 -12.26
CA ARG A 36 8.61 -23.40 -12.77
C ARG A 36 9.63 -22.38 -12.30
N THR A 37 10.44 -21.90 -13.23
CA THR A 37 11.24 -20.69 -13.07
C THR A 37 10.31 -19.55 -12.68
N ALA A 38 10.68 -18.83 -11.60
CA ALA A 38 10.03 -17.59 -11.23
C ALA A 38 9.88 -16.68 -12.46
N PRO A 39 8.80 -15.89 -12.57
CA PRO A 39 8.62 -15.00 -13.70
C PRO A 39 9.79 -14.04 -13.76
N THR A 40 10.69 -14.27 -14.71
CA THR A 40 11.74 -13.32 -15.07
C THR A 40 11.06 -12.23 -15.87
N PHE A 41 10.96 -11.02 -15.29
CA PHE A 41 10.62 -9.83 -16.04
C PHE A 41 11.62 -9.63 -17.16
N ARG A 42 11.24 -9.94 -18.40
CA ARG A 42 11.99 -9.60 -19.60
C ARG A 42 11.40 -8.32 -20.18
N ALA A 43 11.99 -7.19 -19.85
CA ALA A 43 11.94 -6.04 -20.72
C ALA A 43 12.88 -6.35 -21.91
N GLU A 44 12.36 -6.62 -23.09
CA GLU A 44 13.15 -6.65 -24.32
C GLU A 44 13.60 -5.22 -24.62
N GLY A 45 14.85 -4.88 -24.33
CA GLY A 45 15.45 -3.62 -24.73
C GLY A 45 16.64 -3.15 -23.90
N TYR A 46 16.76 -3.53 -22.63
CA TYR A 46 17.94 -3.21 -21.82
C TYR A 46 18.38 -4.44 -21.02
N GLN A 47 19.31 -5.19 -21.59
CA GLN A 47 20.11 -6.14 -20.83
C GLN A 47 21.10 -5.35 -19.95
N SER A 48 20.66 -4.83 -18.82
CA SER A 48 21.58 -4.65 -17.71
C SER A 48 21.80 -6.05 -17.15
N THR A 49 22.96 -6.61 -17.39
CA THR A 49 23.49 -7.81 -16.73
C THR A 49 23.80 -7.45 -15.27
N LEU A 50 22.82 -7.03 -14.51
CA LEU A 50 22.90 -6.97 -13.05
C LEU A 50 22.87 -8.42 -12.59
N THR A 51 24.03 -8.99 -12.35
CA THR A 51 24.19 -10.31 -11.76
C THR A 51 23.57 -10.24 -10.37
N VAL A 52 22.40 -10.86 -10.22
CA VAL A 52 21.73 -10.93 -8.91
C VAL A 52 22.64 -11.75 -7.98
N ARG A 53 23.08 -11.14 -6.89
CA ARG A 53 23.97 -11.78 -5.94
C ARG A 53 23.17 -12.73 -5.04
N THR A 54 23.52 -14.01 -5.07
CA THR A 54 22.83 -15.10 -4.33
C THR A 54 23.74 -15.81 -3.32
N GLU A 55 24.98 -15.32 -3.13
CA GLU A 55 25.96 -15.96 -2.27
C GLU A 55 26.49 -14.98 -1.21
N LEU A 56 26.64 -15.47 0.01
CA LEU A 56 27.25 -14.76 1.14
C LEU A 56 28.77 -14.76 0.95
N THR A 57 29.35 -13.62 0.68
CA THR A 57 30.79 -13.51 0.35
C THR A 57 31.63 -13.07 1.55
N THR A 58 31.08 -12.26 2.45
CA THR A 58 31.81 -11.72 3.59
C THR A 58 31.59 -12.54 4.89
N ARG A 59 32.52 -12.41 5.85
CA ARG A 59 32.33 -13.02 7.18
C ARG A 59 31.15 -12.40 7.93
N ASP A 60 30.91 -11.12 7.73
CA ASP A 60 29.81 -10.40 8.38
C ASP A 60 28.46 -10.89 7.87
N GLU A 61 28.29 -11.01 6.56
CA GLU A 61 27.06 -11.57 5.98
C GLU A 61 26.78 -13.00 6.47
N LYS A 62 27.80 -13.85 6.49
CA LYS A 62 27.68 -15.23 7.01
C LYS A 62 27.29 -15.26 8.48
N LYS A 63 27.86 -14.36 9.28
CA LYS A 63 27.50 -14.24 10.69
C LYS A 63 26.06 -13.81 10.85
N LYS A 64 25.64 -12.71 10.20
CA LYS A 64 24.25 -12.21 10.24
C LYS A 64 23.25 -13.27 9.82
N TYR A 65 23.52 -13.95 8.70
CA TYR A 65 22.68 -15.04 8.22
C TYR A 65 22.56 -16.18 9.23
N ASN A 66 23.67 -16.63 9.84
CA ASN A 66 23.66 -17.67 10.85
C ASN A 66 22.91 -17.24 12.12
N ASP A 67 23.08 -15.99 12.57
CA ASP A 67 22.34 -15.44 13.70
C ASP A 67 20.81 -15.51 13.47
N LEU A 68 20.35 -15.26 12.22
CA LEU A 68 18.93 -15.43 11.85
C LEU A 68 18.52 -16.91 11.85
N VAL A 69 19.35 -17.79 11.27
CA VAL A 69 19.09 -19.25 11.22
C VAL A 69 18.92 -19.84 12.60
N GLU A 70 19.71 -19.37 13.60
CA GLU A 70 19.67 -19.90 14.97
C GLU A 70 18.30 -19.76 15.64
N VAL A 71 17.60 -18.66 15.40
CA VAL A 71 16.31 -18.33 16.04
C VAL A 71 15.10 -18.81 15.26
N LEU A 72 15.26 -19.20 13.99
CA LEU A 72 14.17 -19.59 13.10
C LEU A 72 13.90 -21.09 13.15
N ASP A 73 12.63 -21.46 13.10
CA ASP A 73 12.21 -22.83 12.85
C ASP A 73 12.47 -23.27 11.40
N ARG A 74 12.22 -24.55 11.11
CA ARG A 74 12.50 -25.16 9.80
C ARG A 74 11.76 -24.44 8.63
N ASN A 75 10.54 -23.97 8.86
CA ASN A 75 9.76 -23.34 7.79
C ASN A 75 10.30 -21.97 7.46
N TYR A 76 10.58 -21.14 8.46
CA TYR A 76 11.15 -19.82 8.26
C TYR A 76 12.60 -19.85 7.76
N ARG A 77 13.38 -20.88 8.12
CA ARG A 77 14.69 -21.11 7.48
C ARG A 77 14.59 -21.32 5.98
N LYS A 78 13.54 -22.02 5.49
CA LYS A 78 13.31 -22.17 4.05
C LYS A 78 12.95 -20.84 3.39
N LYS A 79 12.17 -19.97 4.04
CA LYS A 79 11.85 -18.63 3.53
C LYS A 79 13.10 -17.74 3.49
N LEU A 80 13.95 -17.80 4.52
CA LEU A 80 15.24 -17.13 4.53
C LEU A 80 16.15 -17.61 3.40
N GLU A 81 16.24 -18.94 3.21
CA GLU A 81 17.00 -19.55 2.10
C GLU A 81 16.44 -19.15 0.72
N TYR A 82 15.11 -19.07 0.58
CA TYR A 82 14.47 -18.55 -0.63
C TYR A 82 14.91 -17.13 -0.91
N GLY A 83 14.86 -16.22 0.08
CA GLY A 83 15.32 -14.85 -0.08
C GLY A 83 16.79 -14.73 -0.48
N LEU A 84 17.66 -15.64 -0.02
CA LEU A 84 19.05 -15.72 -0.47
C LEU A 84 19.16 -16.21 -1.91
N LYS A 85 18.47 -17.30 -2.26
CA LYS A 85 18.49 -17.88 -3.62
C LYS A 85 17.93 -16.96 -4.70
N THR A 86 16.96 -16.14 -4.36
CA THR A 86 16.39 -15.12 -5.25
C THR A 86 17.21 -13.83 -5.26
N GLY A 87 18.19 -13.71 -4.37
CA GLY A 87 19.06 -12.53 -4.21
C GLY A 87 18.39 -11.36 -3.47
N ILE A 88 17.15 -11.51 -3.03
CA ILE A 88 16.42 -10.45 -2.29
C ILE A 88 17.19 -10.06 -1.03
N LEU A 89 17.70 -11.04 -0.24
CA LEU A 89 18.42 -10.75 0.99
C LEU A 89 19.65 -9.85 0.80
N LEU A 90 20.27 -9.89 -0.36
CA LEU A 90 21.51 -9.17 -0.62
C LEU A 90 21.32 -7.90 -1.45
N LYS A 91 20.05 -7.54 -1.75
CA LYS A 91 19.75 -6.21 -2.30
C LYS A 91 20.09 -5.13 -1.28
N ASN A 92 20.64 -4.01 -1.76
CA ASN A 92 21.06 -2.86 -0.96
C ASN A 92 20.54 -1.55 -1.58
N ASP A 93 19.30 -1.59 -2.02
CA ASP A 93 18.59 -0.47 -2.64
C ASP A 93 18.04 0.55 -1.60
N SER A 94 18.39 0.41 -0.33
CA SER A 94 18.05 1.35 0.73
C SER A 94 18.79 2.69 0.64
N ALA A 95 18.22 3.73 1.25
CA ALA A 95 18.81 5.07 1.30
C ALA A 95 20.19 5.10 2.00
N ASP A 96 20.40 4.25 3.02
CA ASP A 96 21.65 4.13 3.77
C ASP A 96 22.58 3.00 3.26
N LYS A 97 22.21 2.35 2.15
CA LYS A 97 22.95 1.23 1.53
C LYS A 97 23.03 -0.04 2.38
N THR A 98 22.23 -0.17 3.41
CA THR A 98 22.06 -1.45 4.11
C THR A 98 21.34 -2.46 3.20
N SER A 99 21.68 -3.73 3.35
CA SER A 99 20.97 -4.82 2.65
C SER A 99 19.71 -5.25 3.41
N VAL A 100 18.86 -6.02 2.75
CA VAL A 100 17.74 -6.70 3.43
C VAL A 100 18.25 -7.53 4.60
N LEU A 101 19.34 -8.29 4.40
CA LEU A 101 19.97 -9.10 5.45
C LEU A 101 20.41 -8.24 6.66
N ASP A 102 20.99 -7.06 6.41
CA ASP A 102 21.39 -6.15 7.47
C ASP A 102 20.20 -5.69 8.29
N ASN A 103 19.12 -5.30 7.63
CA ASN A 103 17.92 -4.79 8.28
C ASN A 103 17.18 -5.89 9.06
N LEU A 104 17.04 -7.10 8.51
CA LEU A 104 16.49 -8.25 9.25
C LEU A 104 17.33 -8.59 10.48
N HIS A 105 18.66 -8.52 10.39
CA HIS A 105 19.54 -8.76 11.52
C HIS A 105 19.38 -7.68 12.61
N LYS A 106 19.25 -6.40 12.23
CA LYS A 106 18.94 -5.31 13.17
C LYS A 106 17.57 -5.52 13.85
N ILE A 107 16.53 -5.88 13.09
CA ILE A 107 15.19 -6.20 13.63
C ILE A 107 15.29 -7.25 14.73
N LEU A 108 16.14 -8.29 14.55
CA LEU A 108 16.33 -9.35 15.53
C LEU A 108 17.17 -8.93 16.73
N LYS A 109 18.24 -8.14 16.52
CA LYS A 109 19.28 -7.92 17.55
C LYS A 109 19.14 -6.62 18.32
N GLU A 110 18.55 -5.59 17.70
CA GLU A 110 18.39 -4.30 18.36
C GLU A 110 17.06 -4.23 19.13
N PRO A 111 16.95 -3.37 20.13
CA PRO A 111 15.69 -3.22 20.87
C PRO A 111 14.52 -2.84 19.97
N ARG A 112 13.38 -3.48 20.18
CA ARG A 112 12.09 -3.08 19.57
C ARG A 112 11.27 -2.27 20.57
N ASP A 113 10.24 -1.59 20.09
CA ASP A 113 9.32 -0.86 20.96
C ASP A 113 8.70 -1.81 22.00
N LYS A 114 8.33 -1.24 23.15
CA LYS A 114 7.76 -2.03 24.26
C LYS A 114 6.51 -2.79 23.83
N GLY A 115 6.57 -4.10 23.95
CA GLY A 115 5.47 -5.01 23.58
C GLY A 115 5.52 -5.51 22.14
N LEU A 116 6.55 -5.16 21.38
CA LEU A 116 6.86 -5.79 20.08
C LEU A 116 8.01 -6.79 20.25
N ASP A 117 7.92 -7.90 19.53
CA ASP A 117 8.93 -8.97 19.54
C ASP A 117 9.69 -9.05 18.20
N GLY A 118 11.02 -8.91 18.27
CA GLY A 118 11.86 -8.95 17.07
C GLY A 118 11.81 -10.28 16.30
N GLN A 119 11.53 -11.42 16.97
CA GLN A 119 11.37 -12.70 16.26
C GLN A 119 10.05 -12.76 15.49
N THR A 120 8.98 -12.21 16.05
CA THR A 120 7.69 -12.11 15.37
C THR A 120 7.80 -11.24 14.13
N ILE A 121 8.36 -10.02 14.27
CA ILE A 121 8.58 -9.12 13.14
C ILE A 121 9.49 -9.74 12.07
N LEU A 122 10.54 -10.45 12.48
CA LEU A 122 11.42 -11.19 11.56
C LEU A 122 10.63 -12.25 10.76
N LYS A 123 9.71 -12.97 11.39
CA LYS A 123 8.88 -13.97 10.70
C LYS A 123 7.93 -13.33 9.70
N GLU A 124 7.25 -12.26 10.09
CA GLU A 124 6.40 -11.48 9.19
C GLU A 124 7.19 -10.92 7.99
N ALA A 125 8.40 -10.39 8.23
CA ALA A 125 9.30 -9.95 7.16
C ALA A 125 9.67 -11.08 6.20
N LEU A 126 9.91 -12.30 6.71
CA LEU A 126 10.21 -13.47 5.88
C LEU A 126 8.97 -13.98 5.14
N ASP A 127 7.76 -13.76 5.67
CA ASP A 127 6.51 -14.04 4.95
C ASP A 127 6.39 -13.11 3.73
N ILE A 128 6.61 -11.83 3.90
CA ILE A 128 6.60 -10.83 2.82
C ILE A 128 7.70 -11.12 1.78
N ILE A 129 8.94 -11.44 2.20
CA ILE A 129 10.02 -11.82 1.27
C ILE A 129 9.66 -13.05 0.43
N HIS A 130 9.01 -14.02 1.04
CA HIS A 130 8.62 -15.25 0.37
C HIS A 130 7.41 -15.05 -0.54
N ASN A 131 6.45 -14.25 -0.09
CA ASN A 131 5.20 -14.00 -0.78
C ASN A 131 4.66 -12.60 -0.42
N PRO A 132 4.91 -11.55 -1.20
CA PRO A 132 4.45 -10.21 -0.89
C PRO A 132 2.92 -10.03 -0.93
N TYR A 133 2.18 -10.98 -1.53
CA TYR A 133 0.71 -10.95 -1.54
C TYR A 133 0.07 -11.18 -0.17
N VAL A 134 0.88 -11.43 0.87
CA VAL A 134 0.39 -11.44 2.27
C VAL A 134 0.18 -10.05 2.86
N ILE A 135 0.65 -9.00 2.18
CA ILE A 135 0.39 -7.60 2.55
C ILE A 135 -1.09 -7.32 2.36
N THR A 136 -1.76 -6.91 3.44
CA THR A 136 -3.21 -6.75 3.48
C THR A 136 -3.63 -5.54 4.31
N GLN A 137 -4.81 -4.99 3.99
CA GLN A 137 -5.51 -4.03 4.84
C GLN A 137 -6.51 -4.70 5.78
N THR A 138 -6.81 -5.99 5.57
CA THR A 138 -7.83 -6.71 6.34
C THR A 138 -7.48 -6.77 7.81
N CYS A 139 -8.43 -6.50 8.66
CA CYS A 139 -8.32 -6.68 10.11
C CYS A 139 -9.65 -7.12 10.69
N GLU A 140 -9.59 -7.85 11.78
CA GLU A 140 -10.76 -8.12 12.59
C GLU A 140 -11.06 -6.99 13.57
N ASP A 141 -12.22 -7.10 14.19
CA ASP A 141 -12.64 -6.28 15.31
C ASP A 141 -11.59 -6.23 16.42
N ILE A 142 -11.43 -5.04 17.01
CA ILE A 142 -10.64 -4.93 18.23
C ILE A 142 -11.31 -5.78 19.33
N PRO A 143 -10.58 -6.71 19.99
CA PRO A 143 -11.14 -7.52 21.06
C PRO A 143 -11.80 -6.69 22.16
N ALA A 144 -12.88 -7.20 22.74
CA ALA A 144 -13.73 -6.47 23.71
C ALA A 144 -12.95 -5.91 24.90
N GLU A 145 -11.87 -6.58 25.32
CA GLU A 145 -11.00 -6.12 26.41
C GLU A 145 -10.27 -4.80 26.08
N TYR A 146 -10.08 -4.47 24.80
CA TYR A 146 -9.46 -3.22 24.35
C TYR A 146 -10.48 -2.15 23.97
N LYS A 147 -11.74 -2.53 23.63
CA LYS A 147 -12.79 -1.57 23.24
C LYS A 147 -13.11 -0.59 24.35
N THR A 148 -13.21 -1.03 25.59
CA THR A 148 -13.53 -0.15 26.73
C THR A 148 -12.50 0.95 26.98
N PRO A 149 -11.18 0.68 26.99
CA PRO A 149 -10.19 1.74 27.09
C PRO A 149 -10.21 2.71 25.91
N ILE A 150 -10.45 2.24 24.69
CA ILE A 150 -10.54 3.06 23.48
C ILE A 150 -11.77 3.94 23.54
N ILE A 151 -12.93 3.39 23.85
CA ILE A 151 -14.19 4.12 24.06
C ILE A 151 -14.01 5.18 25.15
N GLY A 152 -13.37 4.84 26.28
CA GLY A 152 -13.06 5.78 27.35
C GLY A 152 -12.16 6.94 26.90
N LEU A 153 -11.26 6.71 25.97
CA LEU A 153 -10.38 7.74 25.38
C LEU A 153 -11.19 8.69 24.49
N ILE A 154 -12.08 8.14 23.67
CA ILE A 154 -12.93 8.90 22.74
C ILE A 154 -14.01 9.68 23.49
N THR A 155 -14.67 9.07 24.47
CA THR A 155 -15.69 9.74 25.29
C THR A 155 -15.13 10.87 26.15
N ASN A 156 -13.86 10.85 26.50
CA ASN A 156 -13.19 11.98 27.14
C ASN A 156 -12.90 13.15 26.19
N LEU A 157 -12.95 12.92 24.87
CA LEU A 157 -12.70 13.94 23.84
C LEU A 157 -14.00 14.52 23.27
N SER A 158 -15.15 13.82 23.39
CA SER A 158 -16.45 14.29 22.89
C SER A 158 -17.57 14.02 23.89
N GLU A 159 -18.39 15.05 24.14
CA GLU A 159 -19.66 14.94 24.86
C GLU A 159 -20.84 14.60 23.92
N ASP A 160 -20.56 14.45 22.60
CA ASP A 160 -21.56 14.18 21.59
C ASP A 160 -21.90 12.69 21.54
N VAL A 161 -23.14 12.36 21.90
CA VAL A 161 -23.64 10.97 21.93
C VAL A 161 -23.71 10.35 20.52
N GLU A 162 -23.97 11.14 19.48
CA GLU A 162 -24.02 10.66 18.10
C GLU A 162 -22.61 10.30 17.62
N GLU A 163 -21.60 11.08 17.97
CA GLU A 163 -20.21 10.79 17.67
C GLU A 163 -19.72 9.53 18.41
N ILE A 164 -20.08 9.39 19.67
CA ILE A 164 -19.78 8.17 20.45
C ILE A 164 -20.43 6.93 19.81
N GLN A 165 -21.69 7.05 19.38
CA GLN A 165 -22.40 5.96 18.70
C GLN A 165 -21.78 5.64 17.35
N ARG A 166 -21.38 6.65 16.58
CA ARG A 166 -20.70 6.49 15.30
C ARG A 166 -19.36 5.77 15.47
N VAL A 167 -18.56 6.19 16.44
CA VAL A 167 -17.27 5.56 16.71
C VAL A 167 -17.43 4.12 17.19
N ASN A 168 -18.43 3.82 18.03
CA ASN A 168 -18.73 2.44 18.41
C ASN A 168 -19.12 1.59 17.21
N PHE A 169 -19.90 2.15 16.27
CA PHE A 169 -20.26 1.47 15.04
C PHE A 169 -19.04 1.24 14.15
N GLU A 170 -18.18 2.23 14.01
CA GLU A 170 -16.92 2.12 13.24
C GLU A 170 -15.98 1.09 13.85
N LEU A 171 -15.85 1.02 15.17
CA LEU A 171 -15.08 -0.01 15.87
C LEU A 171 -15.65 -1.43 15.69
N ASP A 172 -16.94 -1.55 15.46
CA ASP A 172 -17.59 -2.85 15.26
C ASP A 172 -17.59 -3.32 13.80
N ASN A 173 -17.38 -2.42 12.83
CA ASN A 173 -17.34 -2.70 11.39
C ASN A 173 -15.98 -2.36 10.81
N MET A 174 -14.93 -3.00 11.27
CA MET A 174 -13.56 -2.63 10.95
C MET A 174 -13.12 -3.06 9.56
N HIS A 175 -13.48 -2.26 8.57
CA HIS A 175 -12.78 -2.19 7.31
C HIS A 175 -11.87 -0.97 7.32
N THR A 176 -10.58 -1.20 7.20
CA THR A 176 -9.63 -0.10 7.18
C THR A 176 -9.71 0.64 5.86
N GLY A 177 -9.62 1.95 5.87
CA GLY A 177 -9.43 2.74 4.65
C GLY A 177 -7.99 2.75 4.16
N THR A 178 -7.21 1.72 4.46
CA THR A 178 -5.76 1.69 4.18
C THR A 178 -5.40 1.01 2.85
N CYS A 179 -6.37 0.62 2.02
CA CYS A 179 -6.09 0.03 0.71
C CYS A 179 -5.11 0.86 -0.16
N PRO A 180 -5.16 2.21 -0.19
CA PRO A 180 -4.20 2.96 -0.98
C PRO A 180 -2.77 2.77 -0.49
N THR A 181 -2.59 2.73 0.82
CA THR A 181 -1.27 2.58 1.43
C THR A 181 -0.79 1.13 1.43
N ALA A 182 -1.68 0.14 1.53
CA ALA A 182 -1.35 -1.28 1.35
C ALA A 182 -0.84 -1.56 -0.08
N SER A 183 -1.43 -0.92 -1.09
CA SER A 183 -0.95 -0.98 -2.48
C SER A 183 0.44 -0.37 -2.64
N VAL A 184 0.71 0.79 -2.02
CA VAL A 184 2.05 1.42 -2.03
C VAL A 184 3.05 0.59 -1.23
N GLU A 185 2.63 -0.01 -0.11
CA GLU A 185 3.44 -0.92 0.70
C GLU A 185 3.90 -2.14 -0.12
N PHE A 186 2.98 -2.76 -0.83
CA PHE A 186 3.28 -3.89 -1.72
C PHE A 186 4.29 -3.50 -2.80
N ASP A 187 4.11 -2.34 -3.43
CA ASP A 187 5.01 -1.86 -4.48
C ASP A 187 6.42 -1.61 -3.93
N LEU A 188 6.54 -0.93 -2.78
CA LEU A 188 7.81 -0.70 -2.12
C LEU A 188 8.50 -2.01 -1.70
N ALA A 189 7.77 -2.95 -1.11
CA ALA A 189 8.31 -4.24 -0.67
C ALA A 189 8.86 -5.09 -1.84
N THR A 190 8.21 -5.02 -2.99
CA THR A 190 8.62 -5.79 -4.17
C THR A 190 9.74 -5.13 -4.97
N LYS A 191 9.73 -3.81 -5.09
CA LYS A 191 10.69 -3.06 -5.94
C LYS A 191 11.94 -2.62 -5.21
N GLN A 192 11.80 -2.16 -3.95
CA GLN A 192 12.87 -1.63 -3.12
C GLN A 192 12.93 -2.36 -1.75
N PRO A 193 13.11 -3.69 -1.72
CA PRO A 193 12.99 -4.47 -0.49
C PRO A 193 13.97 -4.04 0.62
N ALA A 194 15.18 -3.60 0.29
CA ALA A 194 16.10 -3.14 1.33
C ALA A 194 15.62 -1.83 1.97
N GLU A 195 15.06 -0.91 1.21
CA GLU A 195 14.46 0.31 1.72
C GLU A 195 13.22 -0.01 2.57
N PHE A 196 12.36 -0.91 2.09
CA PHE A 196 11.20 -1.39 2.83
C PHE A 196 11.59 -1.91 4.22
N PHE A 197 12.51 -2.89 4.30
CA PHE A 197 12.91 -3.46 5.59
C PHE A 197 13.75 -2.51 6.46
N ARG A 198 14.43 -1.52 5.87
CA ARG A 198 15.04 -0.43 6.63
C ARG A 198 13.97 0.44 7.31
N MET A 199 12.87 0.73 6.60
CA MET A 199 11.75 1.45 7.21
C MET A 199 11.09 0.63 8.31
N VAL A 200 10.81 -0.65 8.08
CA VAL A 200 10.27 -1.57 9.10
C VAL A 200 11.17 -1.59 10.35
N GLU A 201 12.49 -1.67 10.18
CA GLU A 201 13.46 -1.63 11.27
C GLU A 201 13.28 -0.38 12.12
N GLY A 202 13.24 0.81 11.49
CA GLY A 202 13.07 2.08 12.19
C GLY A 202 11.70 2.23 12.86
N LEU A 203 10.61 1.88 12.17
CA LEU A 203 9.24 2.00 12.68
C LEU A 203 8.94 1.05 13.85
N THR A 204 9.59 -0.10 13.90
CA THR A 204 9.48 -1.04 15.03
C THR A 204 10.44 -0.78 16.17
N SER A 205 11.37 0.19 16.02
CA SER A 205 12.32 0.59 17.04
C SER A 205 11.65 1.38 18.18
N PRO A 206 12.32 1.56 19.34
CA PRO A 206 11.77 2.37 20.44
C PRO A 206 11.48 3.83 20.08
N LYS A 207 12.01 4.34 18.96
CA LYS A 207 11.74 5.70 18.50
C LYS A 207 10.48 5.79 17.62
N ASN A 208 10.06 4.68 17.06
CA ASN A 208 8.88 4.61 16.17
C ASN A 208 8.95 5.59 15.01
N GLU A 209 10.13 5.74 14.44
CA GLU A 209 10.35 6.66 13.34
C GLU A 209 11.36 6.12 12.35
N THR A 210 11.21 6.53 11.12
CA THR A 210 12.18 6.31 10.06
C THR A 210 12.33 7.58 9.23
N PHE A 211 13.23 7.55 8.27
CA PHE A 211 13.41 8.67 7.36
C PHE A 211 13.48 8.16 5.92
N LYS A 212 13.21 9.03 4.97
CA LYS A 212 13.42 8.78 3.56
C LYS A 212 14.16 9.93 2.93
N VAL A 213 15.19 9.59 2.13
CA VAL A 213 15.85 10.57 1.27
C VAL A 213 15.10 10.61 -0.05
N ILE A 214 14.59 11.76 -0.40
CA ILE A 214 13.84 11.97 -1.64
C ILE A 214 14.62 12.82 -2.63
N ASN A 215 14.41 12.55 -3.90
CA ASN A 215 14.77 13.47 -4.98
C ASN A 215 13.65 14.49 -5.13
N MET A 216 13.96 15.77 -5.00
CA MET A 216 12.98 16.86 -5.11
C MET A 216 12.33 16.90 -6.50
N ASP A 217 13.05 16.46 -7.55
CA ASP A 217 12.51 16.38 -8.91
C ASP A 217 11.37 15.36 -9.03
N ALA A 218 11.36 14.31 -8.19
CA ALA A 218 10.25 13.35 -8.13
C ALA A 218 8.92 13.94 -7.66
N LEU A 219 8.95 15.12 -7.02
CA LEU A 219 7.77 15.83 -6.54
C LEU A 219 7.50 17.12 -7.34
N SER A 220 8.44 17.54 -8.19
CA SER A 220 8.33 18.80 -8.91
C SER A 220 7.71 18.59 -10.29
N GLU A 221 6.79 19.47 -10.63
CA GLU A 221 6.30 19.69 -11.99
C GLU A 221 6.66 21.10 -12.44
N LYS A 222 6.42 21.40 -13.71
CA LYS A 222 6.70 22.73 -14.31
C LYS A 222 6.10 23.89 -13.52
N SER A 223 5.01 23.67 -12.79
CA SER A 223 4.26 24.70 -12.06
C SER A 223 4.21 24.50 -10.55
N VAL A 224 4.71 23.39 -10.03
CA VAL A 224 4.59 23.03 -8.62
C VAL A 224 5.97 22.73 -8.03
N ASP A 225 6.36 23.51 -7.04
CA ASP A 225 7.62 23.33 -6.33
C ASP A 225 7.48 22.24 -5.25
N ALA A 226 8.43 21.29 -5.20
CA ALA A 226 8.44 20.20 -4.25
C ALA A 226 8.44 20.67 -2.78
N THR A 227 9.10 21.76 -2.47
CA THR A 227 9.11 22.34 -1.11
C THR A 227 7.71 22.81 -0.70
N TRP A 228 6.97 23.37 -1.68
CA TRP A 228 5.59 23.76 -1.46
C TRP A 228 4.70 22.56 -1.19
N LEU A 229 4.83 21.47 -1.94
CA LEU A 229 4.08 20.21 -1.71
C LEU A 229 4.36 19.63 -0.31
N LEU A 230 5.64 19.53 0.08
CA LEU A 230 6.01 19.04 1.40
C LEU A 230 5.37 19.88 2.53
N LYS A 231 5.30 21.21 2.36
CA LYS A 231 4.61 22.09 3.31
C LYS A 231 3.10 21.88 3.30
N THR A 232 2.51 21.75 2.12
CA THR A 232 1.07 21.55 1.94
C THR A 232 0.60 20.26 2.60
N PHE A 233 1.36 19.16 2.44
CA PHE A 233 1.09 17.91 3.13
C PHE A 233 1.60 17.88 4.58
N LYS A 234 2.09 19.01 5.11
CA LYS A 234 2.63 19.13 6.48
C LYS A 234 3.72 18.10 6.78
N THR A 235 4.45 17.67 5.75
CA THR A 235 5.49 16.66 5.87
C THR A 235 6.75 17.24 6.50
N PRO A 236 7.20 16.74 7.66
CA PRO A 236 8.45 17.19 8.29
C PRO A 236 9.63 16.83 7.38
N HIS A 237 10.44 17.80 7.03
CA HIS A 237 11.57 17.60 6.14
C HIS A 237 12.75 18.53 6.44
N GLU A 238 13.95 18.04 6.08
CA GLU A 238 15.17 18.82 6.09
C GLU A 238 15.79 18.82 4.68
N LYS A 239 16.14 19.98 4.16
CA LYS A 239 16.77 20.11 2.86
C LYS A 239 18.25 19.75 2.97
N LEU A 240 18.68 18.69 2.27
CA LEU A 240 20.08 18.26 2.23
C LEU A 240 20.89 18.99 1.14
N SER A 241 20.27 19.20 -0.03
CA SER A 241 20.87 19.85 -1.19
C SER A 241 19.79 20.50 -2.03
N PHE A 242 20.15 21.06 -3.18
CA PHE A 242 19.18 21.63 -4.11
C PHE A 242 18.16 20.61 -4.59
N ASP A 243 18.62 19.39 -4.85
CA ASP A 243 17.87 18.28 -5.46
C ASP A 243 17.42 17.22 -4.46
N LYS A 244 17.75 17.33 -3.15
CA LYS A 244 17.46 16.29 -2.14
C LYS A 244 16.92 16.88 -0.85
N ALA A 245 15.97 16.16 -0.27
CA ALA A 245 15.51 16.39 1.09
C ALA A 245 15.44 15.07 1.87
N VAL A 246 15.53 15.14 3.19
CA VAL A 246 15.19 14.05 4.11
C VAL A 246 13.82 14.35 4.68
N ILE A 247 12.93 13.38 4.57
CA ILE A 247 11.62 13.41 5.23
C ILE A 247 11.68 12.52 6.45
N GLN A 248 11.15 13.01 7.57
CA GLN A 248 10.89 12.18 8.74
C GLN A 248 9.52 11.53 8.60
N LEU A 249 9.47 10.23 8.79
CA LEU A 249 8.27 9.41 8.66
C LEU A 249 7.96 8.77 10.01
N LYS A 250 6.73 8.94 10.47
CA LYS A 250 6.21 8.36 11.72
C LYS A 250 4.78 7.89 11.51
N PRO A 251 4.39 6.76 12.13
CA PRO A 251 2.99 6.41 12.26
C PRO A 251 2.31 7.38 13.25
N ASP A 252 0.99 7.30 13.38
CA ASP A 252 0.27 7.99 14.44
C ASP A 252 0.62 7.44 15.83
N GLU A 253 0.25 8.17 16.88
CA GLU A 253 0.61 7.81 18.26
C GLU A 253 -0.03 6.48 18.72
N ASN A 254 -1.14 6.09 18.10
CA ASN A 254 -1.89 4.87 18.43
C ASN A 254 -1.42 3.63 17.66
N ALA A 255 -0.60 3.79 16.63
CA ALA A 255 -0.16 2.69 15.75
C ALA A 255 0.54 1.56 16.50
N ILE A 256 1.36 1.88 17.51
CA ILE A 256 2.01 0.86 18.35
C ILE A 256 1.01 0.07 19.19
N ILE A 257 -0.02 0.73 19.71
CA ILE A 257 -1.10 0.06 20.43
C ILE A 257 -1.82 -0.89 19.49
N ARG A 258 -2.17 -0.42 18.29
CA ARG A 258 -2.82 -1.25 17.27
C ARG A 258 -1.93 -2.44 16.87
N ALA A 259 -0.64 -2.23 16.63
CA ALA A 259 0.31 -3.28 16.29
C ALA A 259 0.42 -4.34 17.40
N ARG A 260 0.37 -3.96 18.67
CA ARG A 260 0.37 -4.90 19.81
C ARG A 260 -0.93 -5.71 19.88
N ILE A 261 -2.07 -5.08 19.65
CA ILE A 261 -3.37 -5.76 19.57
C ILE A 261 -3.30 -6.80 18.46
N GLN A 262 -2.88 -6.40 17.27
CA GLN A 262 -2.74 -7.25 16.11
C GLN A 262 -1.78 -8.43 16.37
N ASN A 263 -0.62 -8.17 16.99
CA ASN A 263 0.36 -9.21 17.35
C ASN A 263 -0.23 -10.30 18.27
N ASN A 264 -1.13 -9.93 19.18
CA ASN A 264 -1.66 -10.84 20.17
C ASN A 264 -2.95 -11.55 19.75
N HIS A 265 -3.71 -10.98 18.82
CA HIS A 265 -5.06 -11.40 18.48
C HIS A 265 -5.28 -11.60 16.97
N ARG A 266 -4.22 -11.48 16.17
CA ARG A 266 -4.28 -11.60 14.71
C ARG A 266 -4.67 -13.00 14.26
N ASP A 267 -5.68 -13.10 13.41
CA ASP A 267 -5.99 -14.30 12.67
C ASP A 267 -5.19 -14.38 11.34
N PRO A 268 -5.03 -15.58 10.78
CA PRO A 268 -4.38 -15.73 9.46
C PRO A 268 -5.09 -14.90 8.38
N GLY A 269 -4.34 -14.12 7.64
CA GLY A 269 -4.87 -13.26 6.57
C GLY A 269 -5.16 -11.82 7.00
N GLU A 270 -4.93 -11.47 8.25
CA GLU A 270 -5.06 -10.11 8.75
C GLU A 270 -3.72 -9.35 8.74
N ARG A 271 -3.81 -8.02 8.89
CA ARG A 271 -2.66 -7.13 8.97
C ARG A 271 -1.63 -7.62 10.00
N SER A 272 -0.37 -7.65 9.61
CA SER A 272 0.78 -7.89 10.48
C SER A 272 1.17 -6.63 11.27
N ILE A 273 2.12 -6.77 12.20
CA ILE A 273 2.77 -5.61 12.84
C ILE A 273 3.35 -4.68 11.78
N ILE A 274 3.96 -5.28 10.73
CA ILE A 274 4.59 -4.54 9.63
C ILE A 274 3.52 -3.74 8.89
N ASP A 275 2.43 -4.38 8.47
CA ASP A 275 1.35 -3.73 7.72
C ASP A 275 0.75 -2.56 8.53
N VAL A 276 0.47 -2.75 9.83
CA VAL A 276 -0.08 -1.68 10.68
C VAL A 276 0.85 -0.47 10.71
N LEU A 277 2.14 -0.66 10.97
CA LEU A 277 3.07 0.45 11.12
C LEU A 277 3.41 1.12 9.79
N MET A 278 3.57 0.35 8.72
CA MET A 278 3.85 0.87 7.39
C MET A 278 2.64 1.63 6.83
N GLN A 279 1.45 1.03 6.89
CA GLN A 279 0.22 1.67 6.39
C GLN A 279 -0.12 2.92 7.18
N SER A 280 -0.04 2.88 8.52
CA SER A 280 -0.23 4.07 9.36
C SER A 280 0.73 5.20 8.99
N THR A 281 2.01 4.88 8.80
CA THR A 281 3.03 5.87 8.40
C THR A 281 2.69 6.53 7.07
N MET A 282 2.24 5.74 6.09
CA MET A 282 1.85 6.23 4.78
C MET A 282 0.52 7.00 4.82
N MET A 283 -0.44 6.55 5.64
CA MET A 283 -1.68 7.28 5.89
C MET A 283 -1.41 8.65 6.52
N GLN A 284 -0.54 8.74 7.53
CA GLN A 284 -0.11 10.01 8.12
C GLN A 284 0.51 10.95 7.08
N LEU A 285 1.36 10.41 6.20
CA LEU A 285 2.01 11.19 5.15
C LEU A 285 0.99 11.81 4.18
N GLY A 286 0.00 11.03 3.71
CA GLY A 286 -0.99 11.49 2.74
C GLY A 286 -2.11 12.32 3.35
N SER A 287 -2.55 12.00 4.56
CA SER A 287 -3.69 12.65 5.22
C SER A 287 -3.35 13.96 5.97
N GLN A 288 -2.18 14.53 5.80
CA GLN A 288 -1.69 15.66 6.59
C GLN A 288 -1.60 15.36 8.10
N GLN A 289 -1.23 14.12 8.46
CA GLN A 289 -1.08 13.65 9.85
C GLN A 289 -2.40 13.66 10.64
N THR A 290 -3.49 13.26 10.02
CA THR A 290 -4.81 13.22 10.65
C THR A 290 -5.36 11.80 10.85
N TYR A 291 -4.61 10.76 10.46
CA TYR A 291 -5.03 9.38 10.60
C TYR A 291 -4.85 8.86 12.03
N ASP A 292 -5.74 7.95 12.45
CA ASP A 292 -5.71 7.26 13.74
C ASP A 292 -5.83 5.75 13.53
N SER A 293 -4.81 5.00 13.93
CA SER A 293 -4.73 3.55 13.77
C SER A 293 -5.68 2.75 14.66
N LEU A 294 -6.25 3.33 15.73
CA LEU A 294 -7.21 2.63 16.56
C LEU A 294 -8.61 2.61 15.95
N THR A 295 -8.97 3.68 15.27
CA THR A 295 -10.28 3.80 14.60
C THR A 295 -10.19 3.50 13.10
N ASP A 296 -8.98 3.37 12.55
CA ASP A 296 -8.72 3.27 11.11
C ASP A 296 -9.39 4.39 10.29
N THR A 297 -9.51 5.57 10.90
CA THR A 297 -10.14 6.75 10.29
C THR A 297 -9.18 7.92 10.28
N ARG A 298 -9.53 8.95 9.53
CA ARG A 298 -8.82 10.22 9.48
C ARG A 298 -9.77 11.38 9.82
N ALA A 299 -9.25 12.46 10.37
CA ALA A 299 -10.05 13.67 10.48
C ALA A 299 -10.21 14.32 9.09
N PRO A 300 -11.36 14.96 8.82
CA PRO A 300 -11.54 15.79 7.64
C PRO A 300 -10.44 16.84 7.53
N ASN A 301 -10.00 17.08 6.30
CA ASN A 301 -9.04 18.14 6.00
C ASN A 301 -9.62 19.14 5.00
N GLU A 302 -8.77 20.01 4.49
CA GLU A 302 -9.16 21.06 3.54
C GLU A 302 -9.57 20.53 2.15
N TRP A 303 -9.34 19.26 1.87
CA TRP A 303 -9.61 18.65 0.56
C TRP A 303 -10.77 17.66 0.57
N THR A 304 -11.02 17.04 1.72
CA THR A 304 -12.09 16.06 1.85
C THR A 304 -12.74 16.12 3.23
N THR A 305 -14.04 15.88 3.25
CA THR A 305 -14.82 15.64 4.47
C THR A 305 -14.91 14.15 4.79
N ASP A 306 -14.34 13.29 3.93
CA ASP A 306 -14.29 11.86 4.15
C ASP A 306 -13.34 11.52 5.29
N ASN A 307 -13.72 10.55 6.09
CA ASN A 307 -12.95 10.03 7.20
C ASN A 307 -12.29 8.66 6.88
N GLY A 308 -12.44 8.17 5.66
CA GLY A 308 -11.88 6.91 5.20
C GLY A 308 -10.45 6.99 4.68
N GLY A 309 -10.21 6.43 3.50
CA GLY A 309 -8.91 6.33 2.85
C GLY A 309 -8.30 7.64 2.37
N LEU A 310 -7.20 7.53 1.67
CA LEU A 310 -6.58 8.65 0.96
C LEU A 310 -7.35 8.90 -0.35
N ILE A 311 -7.54 10.16 -0.69
CA ILE A 311 -8.06 10.52 -2.02
C ILE A 311 -6.95 10.43 -3.07
N GLU A 312 -7.31 10.52 -4.35
CA GLU A 312 -6.47 10.18 -5.50
C GLU A 312 -5.09 10.86 -5.46
N PHE A 313 -5.05 12.18 -5.24
CA PHE A 313 -3.77 12.91 -5.23
C PHE A 313 -2.99 12.75 -3.92
N GLU A 314 -3.65 12.47 -2.80
CA GLU A 314 -2.99 12.12 -1.53
C GLU A 314 -2.26 10.78 -1.67
N LYS A 315 -2.92 9.78 -2.26
CA LYS A 315 -2.34 8.48 -2.57
C LYS A 315 -1.15 8.64 -3.50
N THR A 316 -1.30 9.38 -4.58
CA THR A 316 -0.22 9.57 -5.57
C THR A 316 0.95 10.37 -5.01
N TYR A 317 0.71 11.31 -4.07
CA TYR A 317 1.76 11.96 -3.30
C TYR A 317 2.56 10.95 -2.47
N VAL A 318 1.88 10.07 -1.74
CA VAL A 318 2.52 9.00 -0.97
C VAL A 318 3.33 8.07 -1.87
N GLU A 319 2.77 7.63 -2.98
CA GLU A 319 3.44 6.80 -3.99
C GLU A 319 4.72 7.47 -4.50
N SER A 320 4.64 8.75 -4.90
CA SER A 320 5.80 9.52 -5.39
C SER A 320 6.92 9.62 -4.35
N ILE A 321 6.58 9.84 -3.07
CA ILE A 321 7.55 9.87 -1.96
C ILE A 321 8.16 8.50 -1.73
N MET A 322 7.34 7.46 -1.62
CA MET A 322 7.81 6.12 -1.28
C MET A 322 8.65 5.49 -2.37
N GLU A 323 8.28 5.67 -3.62
CA GLU A 323 9.06 5.17 -4.75
C GLU A 323 10.20 6.10 -5.19
N ASN A 324 10.21 7.34 -4.69
CA ASN A 324 11.15 8.38 -5.13
C ASN A 324 11.07 8.64 -6.64
N LYS A 325 9.84 8.73 -7.15
CA LYS A 325 9.50 8.74 -8.57
C LYS A 325 8.34 9.72 -8.80
N ASN A 326 8.33 10.38 -9.96
CA ASN A 326 7.24 11.28 -10.32
C ASN A 326 6.05 10.49 -10.86
N THR A 327 5.05 10.29 -10.00
CA THR A 327 3.77 9.65 -10.34
C THR A 327 2.67 10.70 -10.40
N VAL A 328 1.81 10.61 -11.41
CA VAL A 328 0.72 11.54 -11.68
C VAL A 328 -0.61 10.80 -11.55
N SER A 329 -1.55 11.37 -10.83
CA SER A 329 -2.92 10.85 -10.75
C SER A 329 -3.69 11.22 -12.01
N VAL A 330 -4.21 10.23 -12.71
CA VAL A 330 -5.05 10.38 -13.91
C VAL A 330 -6.44 9.88 -13.62
N ILE A 331 -7.44 10.74 -13.83
CA ILE A 331 -8.84 10.42 -13.60
C ILE A 331 -9.46 9.87 -14.88
N TYR A 332 -10.21 8.80 -14.79
CA TYR A 332 -10.88 8.13 -15.91
C TYR A 332 -12.42 8.19 -15.83
N GLN A 333 -12.98 8.24 -14.62
CA GLN A 333 -14.43 8.34 -14.44
C GLN A 333 -14.82 9.74 -13.97
N LYS A 334 -15.95 10.23 -14.54
CA LYS A 334 -16.67 11.39 -14.02
C LYS A 334 -17.67 10.93 -12.98
N VAL A 335 -17.60 11.53 -11.80
CA VAL A 335 -18.55 11.27 -10.71
C VAL A 335 -19.34 12.54 -10.43
N ASP A 336 -20.64 12.44 -10.26
CA ASP A 336 -21.50 13.57 -9.94
C ASP A 336 -21.42 13.96 -8.44
N GLU A 337 -22.07 15.04 -8.07
CA GLU A 337 -22.15 15.55 -6.68
C GLU A 337 -22.77 14.56 -5.68
N ASN A 338 -23.47 13.52 -6.17
CA ASN A 338 -24.07 12.47 -5.36
C ASN A 338 -23.23 11.20 -5.32
N GLY A 339 -22.01 11.22 -5.86
CA GLY A 339 -21.12 10.06 -5.91
C GLY A 339 -21.50 9.02 -6.96
N ARG A 340 -22.21 9.40 -8.03
CA ARG A 340 -22.70 8.49 -9.10
C ARG A 340 -21.87 8.64 -10.35
N LEU A 341 -21.68 7.55 -11.08
CA LEU A 341 -21.03 7.59 -12.39
C LEU A 341 -21.83 8.47 -13.37
N ALA A 342 -21.24 9.58 -13.79
CA ALA A 342 -21.80 10.51 -14.75
C ALA A 342 -21.25 10.31 -16.17
N GLY A 343 -20.12 9.62 -16.31
CA GLY A 343 -19.45 9.37 -17.59
C GLY A 343 -17.98 9.03 -17.44
N TYR A 344 -17.23 9.17 -18.53
CA TYR A 344 -15.82 8.88 -18.60
C TYR A 344 -15.03 10.07 -19.12
N GLU A 345 -13.82 10.31 -18.58
CA GLU A 345 -12.90 11.34 -19.05
C GLU A 345 -12.10 10.87 -20.27
N LYS A 346 -11.81 9.57 -20.35
CA LYS A 346 -11.08 8.94 -21.46
C LYS A 346 -11.84 7.74 -22.00
N ASP A 347 -11.60 7.42 -23.27
CA ASP A 347 -12.16 6.22 -23.89
C ASP A 347 -11.43 4.96 -23.44
N TYR A 348 -12.07 3.81 -23.66
CA TYR A 348 -11.59 2.49 -23.25
C TYR A 348 -10.20 2.17 -23.80
N ASP A 349 -9.94 2.46 -25.07
CA ASP A 349 -8.68 2.11 -25.73
C ASP A 349 -7.53 2.97 -25.20
N THR A 350 -7.77 4.23 -24.88
CA THR A 350 -6.81 5.13 -24.24
C THR A 350 -6.44 4.63 -22.86
N VAL A 351 -7.43 4.30 -22.01
CA VAL A 351 -7.17 3.74 -20.66
C VAL A 351 -6.35 2.46 -20.76
N LYS A 352 -6.79 1.52 -21.61
CA LYS A 352 -6.08 0.27 -21.85
C LYS A 352 -4.62 0.51 -22.25
N LYS A 353 -4.40 1.43 -23.20
CA LYS A 353 -3.07 1.74 -23.68
C LYS A 353 -2.17 2.31 -22.60
N GLU A 354 -2.65 3.23 -21.78
CA GLU A 354 -1.88 3.84 -20.70
C GLU A 354 -1.46 2.80 -19.65
N LEU A 355 -2.36 1.88 -19.28
CA LEU A 355 -2.04 0.78 -18.38
C LEU A 355 -0.98 -0.15 -18.97
N LEU A 356 -1.15 -0.56 -20.24
CA LEU A 356 -0.22 -1.46 -20.91
C LEU A 356 1.16 -0.82 -21.11
N ASP A 357 1.22 0.44 -21.53
CA ASP A 357 2.47 1.18 -21.69
C ASP A 357 3.22 1.27 -20.35
N THR A 358 2.52 1.52 -19.25
CA THR A 358 3.10 1.60 -17.90
C THR A 358 3.69 0.25 -17.46
N LEU A 359 2.94 -0.83 -17.66
CA LEU A 359 3.43 -2.19 -17.36
C LEU A 359 4.63 -2.57 -18.25
N ASP A 360 4.63 -2.18 -19.54
CA ASP A 360 5.74 -2.43 -20.47
C ASP A 360 7.01 -1.66 -20.11
N MET A 361 6.88 -0.54 -19.39
CA MET A 361 8.00 0.18 -18.78
C MET A 361 8.54 -0.50 -17.51
N GLY A 362 7.91 -1.57 -17.04
CA GLY A 362 8.28 -2.29 -15.83
C GLY A 362 7.74 -1.67 -14.53
N HIS A 363 6.74 -0.78 -14.64
CA HIS A 363 6.06 -0.21 -13.50
C HIS A 363 4.76 -0.94 -13.20
N ASN A 364 4.44 -1.12 -11.93
CA ASN A 364 3.09 -1.49 -11.51
C ASN A 364 2.17 -0.28 -11.65
N VAL A 365 0.87 -0.51 -11.62
CA VAL A 365 -0.13 0.57 -11.67
C VAL A 365 -1.06 0.43 -10.49
N ILE A 366 -1.02 1.39 -9.57
CA ILE A 366 -2.00 1.47 -8.49
C ILE A 366 -3.23 2.18 -9.02
N ILE A 367 -4.36 1.49 -8.99
CA ILE A 367 -5.64 1.98 -9.49
C ILE A 367 -6.68 2.02 -8.39
N GLY A 368 -7.52 3.06 -8.41
CA GLY A 368 -8.80 3.04 -7.74
C GLY A 368 -9.86 2.51 -8.70
N TYR A 369 -10.55 1.44 -8.32
CA TYR A 369 -11.66 0.93 -9.10
C TYR A 369 -12.97 1.00 -8.31
N THR A 370 -14.08 1.11 -9.03
CA THR A 370 -15.38 1.39 -8.45
C THR A 370 -16.44 0.42 -8.91
N TRP A 371 -17.47 0.27 -8.09
CA TRP A 371 -18.70 -0.45 -8.44
C TRP A 371 -19.90 0.25 -7.81
N PRO A 372 -21.13 0.05 -8.36
CA PRO A 372 -22.33 0.56 -7.72
C PRO A 372 -22.50 -0.04 -6.32
N ASP A 373 -22.62 0.83 -5.30
CA ASP A 373 -22.89 0.40 -3.95
C ASP A 373 -24.35 -0.12 -3.85
N PRO A 374 -24.56 -1.40 -3.54
CA PRO A 374 -25.90 -1.98 -3.48
C PRO A 374 -26.78 -1.41 -2.36
N GLU A 375 -26.19 -0.84 -1.30
CA GLU A 375 -26.94 -0.29 -0.16
C GLU A 375 -27.36 1.16 -0.39
N ASN A 376 -26.56 1.95 -1.10
CA ASN A 376 -26.80 3.38 -1.32
C ASN A 376 -27.30 3.72 -2.74
N GLY A 377 -27.80 2.73 -3.47
CA GLY A 377 -28.51 2.85 -4.74
C GLY A 377 -27.85 3.76 -5.79
N ASN A 378 -26.91 3.32 -6.54
CA ASN A 378 -26.16 4.00 -7.60
C ASN A 378 -25.01 4.93 -7.17
N ARG A 379 -24.71 5.07 -5.89
CA ARG A 379 -23.42 5.64 -5.49
C ARG A 379 -22.32 4.64 -5.79
N LEU A 380 -21.12 5.15 -6.07
CA LEU A 380 -19.96 4.29 -6.26
C LEU A 380 -19.31 3.99 -4.92
N ALA A 381 -19.09 2.72 -4.64
CA ALA A 381 -18.07 2.26 -3.70
C ALA A 381 -16.75 2.09 -4.45
N GLY A 382 -15.63 2.19 -3.77
CA GLY A 382 -14.32 2.13 -4.39
C GLY A 382 -13.30 1.37 -3.55
N HIS A 383 -12.26 0.87 -4.23
CA HIS A 383 -11.15 0.15 -3.63
C HIS A 383 -9.87 0.37 -4.43
N GLU A 384 -8.72 0.38 -3.76
CA GLU A 384 -7.41 0.49 -4.40
C GLU A 384 -6.76 -0.89 -4.52
N ILE A 385 -6.27 -1.19 -5.72
CA ILE A 385 -5.50 -2.40 -6.01
C ILE A 385 -4.28 -2.08 -6.88
N THR A 386 -3.34 -3.01 -6.94
CA THR A 386 -2.13 -2.86 -7.76
C THR A 386 -2.16 -3.82 -8.95
N ILE A 387 -2.13 -3.31 -10.18
CA ILE A 387 -1.89 -4.13 -11.37
C ILE A 387 -0.37 -4.37 -11.47
N VAL A 388 0.03 -5.64 -11.43
CA VAL A 388 1.45 -6.04 -11.38
C VAL A 388 1.97 -6.63 -12.67
N ASP A 389 1.07 -7.21 -13.47
CA ASP A 389 1.43 -7.88 -14.73
C ASP A 389 0.19 -8.06 -15.63
N LYS A 390 0.40 -8.57 -16.81
CA LYS A 390 -0.63 -8.90 -17.79
C LYS A 390 -0.35 -10.21 -18.50
N LYS A 391 -1.39 -10.89 -18.95
CA LYS A 391 -1.30 -12.04 -19.87
C LYS A 391 -2.41 -12.00 -20.89
N GLN A 392 -2.27 -12.79 -21.94
CA GLN A 392 -3.33 -12.94 -22.94
C GLN A 392 -4.29 -14.06 -22.53
N GLY A 393 -5.57 -13.75 -22.50
CA GLY A 393 -6.65 -14.70 -22.32
C GLY A 393 -6.88 -15.58 -23.56
N LYS A 394 -7.71 -16.63 -23.41
CA LYS A 394 -7.98 -17.61 -24.49
C LYS A 394 -8.67 -17.02 -25.72
N ASN A 395 -9.40 -15.94 -25.55
CA ASN A 395 -10.13 -15.20 -26.60
C ASN A 395 -9.36 -13.98 -27.13
N GLY A 396 -8.08 -13.83 -26.76
CA GLY A 396 -7.26 -12.69 -27.16
C GLY A 396 -7.42 -11.44 -26.31
N GLU A 397 -8.29 -11.49 -25.30
CA GLU A 397 -8.50 -10.42 -24.33
C GLU A 397 -7.31 -10.31 -23.38
N THR A 398 -6.96 -9.12 -22.92
CA THR A 398 -5.94 -8.92 -21.87
C THR A 398 -6.51 -9.32 -20.52
N ILE A 399 -5.75 -10.09 -19.77
CA ILE A 399 -6.02 -10.41 -18.36
C ILE A 399 -4.97 -9.69 -17.53
N PHE A 400 -5.39 -8.79 -16.67
CA PHE A 400 -4.53 -8.13 -15.70
C PHE A 400 -4.33 -9.02 -14.48
N ILE A 401 -3.09 -9.05 -13.99
CA ILE A 401 -2.71 -9.75 -12.75
C ILE A 401 -2.62 -8.66 -11.69
N CYS A 402 -3.40 -8.79 -10.62
CA CYS A 402 -3.53 -7.76 -9.61
C CYS A 402 -3.19 -8.29 -8.21
N GLN A 403 -2.63 -7.43 -7.39
CA GLN A 403 -2.60 -7.58 -5.94
C GLN A 403 -3.84 -6.84 -5.40
N ASP A 404 -4.60 -7.53 -4.57
CA ASP A 404 -5.74 -6.99 -3.84
C ASP A 404 -5.49 -7.17 -2.35
N SER A 405 -5.51 -6.07 -1.62
CA SER A 405 -5.21 -6.06 -0.19
C SER A 405 -6.40 -6.40 0.70
N ASP A 406 -7.60 -6.56 0.13
CA ASP A 406 -8.84 -6.79 0.87
C ASP A 406 -9.32 -8.25 0.85
N ASP A 407 -8.71 -9.08 0.05
CA ASP A 407 -9.26 -10.39 -0.31
C ASP A 407 -8.66 -11.56 0.48
N ASN A 408 -7.88 -11.32 1.53
CA ASN A 408 -7.20 -12.36 2.34
C ASN A 408 -6.48 -13.43 1.51
N LEU A 409 -6.20 -13.14 0.24
CA LEU A 409 -5.59 -14.06 -0.68
C LEU A 409 -4.08 -13.82 -0.69
N ASP A 410 -3.34 -14.79 -0.25
CA ASP A 410 -1.88 -14.84 -0.39
C ASP A 410 -1.44 -15.13 -1.84
N LYS A 411 -2.17 -14.65 -2.84
CA LYS A 411 -1.95 -14.87 -4.27
C LYS A 411 -2.55 -13.73 -5.12
N PRO A 412 -2.01 -13.52 -6.33
CA PRO A 412 -2.59 -12.56 -7.25
C PRO A 412 -4.00 -12.98 -7.71
N ILE A 413 -4.84 -12.00 -7.99
CA ILE A 413 -6.13 -12.17 -8.66
C ILE A 413 -5.99 -11.83 -10.14
N GLU A 414 -6.89 -12.38 -10.94
CA GLU A 414 -6.93 -12.18 -12.39
C GLU A 414 -8.22 -11.46 -12.80
N MET A 415 -8.09 -10.33 -13.46
CA MET A 415 -9.21 -9.54 -13.94
C MET A 415 -9.12 -9.33 -15.45
N SER A 416 -10.22 -9.61 -16.19
CA SER A 416 -10.25 -9.32 -17.62
C SER A 416 -10.32 -7.81 -17.89
N GLU A 417 -9.78 -7.37 -19.01
CA GLU A 417 -9.83 -5.95 -19.40
C GLU A 417 -11.26 -5.45 -19.54
N SER A 418 -12.16 -6.28 -20.06
CA SER A 418 -13.58 -5.94 -20.21
C SER A 418 -14.31 -5.76 -18.88
N TYR A 419 -13.85 -6.44 -17.81
CA TYR A 419 -14.38 -6.28 -16.47
C TYR A 419 -13.76 -5.07 -15.75
N LEU A 420 -12.44 -4.89 -15.83
CA LEU A 420 -11.70 -3.94 -15.02
C LEU A 420 -11.74 -2.52 -15.57
N ILE A 421 -11.42 -2.32 -16.87
CA ILE A 421 -11.25 -0.98 -17.46
C ILE A 421 -12.46 -0.06 -17.24
N PRO A 422 -13.72 -0.51 -17.45
CA PRO A 422 -14.88 0.36 -17.23
C PRO A 422 -15.09 0.80 -15.77
N LYS A 423 -14.38 0.16 -14.82
CA LYS A 423 -14.50 0.42 -13.38
C LYS A 423 -13.34 1.24 -12.82
N ILE A 424 -12.31 1.51 -13.60
CA ILE A 424 -11.18 2.30 -13.12
C ILE A 424 -11.61 3.76 -12.98
N HIS A 425 -11.58 4.26 -11.75
CA HIS A 425 -11.83 5.66 -11.44
C HIS A 425 -10.59 6.51 -11.73
N HIS A 426 -9.44 6.07 -11.24
CA HIS A 426 -8.16 6.75 -11.43
C HIS A 426 -7.00 5.76 -11.42
N ALA A 427 -5.84 6.21 -11.87
CA ALA A 427 -4.58 5.47 -11.80
C ALA A 427 -3.40 6.41 -11.46
N GLY A 428 -2.43 5.87 -10.72
CA GLY A 428 -1.10 6.46 -10.60
C GLY A 428 -0.23 6.06 -11.79
N LEU A 429 0.17 7.02 -12.61
CA LEU A 429 0.96 6.77 -13.82
C LEU A 429 2.28 7.52 -13.79
N PRO A 430 3.37 6.97 -14.39
CA PRO A 430 4.57 7.74 -14.66
C PRO A 430 4.26 9.00 -15.48
N GLU A 431 4.96 10.10 -15.17
CA GLU A 431 4.74 11.38 -15.85
C GLU A 431 4.83 11.27 -17.37
N GLU A 432 5.76 10.49 -17.91
CA GLU A 432 5.94 10.29 -19.33
C GLU A 432 4.76 9.59 -20.03
N ILE A 433 3.96 8.82 -19.31
CA ILE A 433 2.73 8.22 -19.82
C ILE A 433 1.58 9.21 -19.65
N ALA A 434 1.39 9.74 -18.44
CA ALA A 434 0.31 10.65 -18.12
C ALA A 434 0.31 11.91 -18.99
N MET A 435 1.50 12.41 -19.37
CA MET A 435 1.68 13.68 -20.09
C MET A 435 1.64 13.55 -21.63
N LYS A 436 1.52 12.34 -22.21
CA LYS A 436 1.49 12.16 -23.68
C LYS A 436 0.31 12.90 -24.34
N ASP A 437 -0.87 12.85 -23.72
CA ASP A 437 -2.11 13.44 -24.24
C ASP A 437 -2.72 14.48 -23.30
N PHE A 438 -1.91 15.05 -22.45
CA PHE A 438 -2.30 15.73 -21.24
C PHE A 438 -2.82 17.14 -21.48
N LYS A 439 -4.01 17.40 -20.99
CA LYS A 439 -4.43 18.73 -20.59
C LYS A 439 -3.98 18.94 -19.17
N PHE A 440 -3.15 19.96 -18.97
CA PHE A 440 -2.45 20.29 -17.73
C PHE A 440 -3.31 20.29 -16.44
N GLU A 441 -4.63 20.27 -16.57
CA GLU A 441 -5.63 20.37 -15.52
C GLU A 441 -5.93 19.03 -14.81
N GLU A 442 -5.28 17.94 -15.23
CA GLU A 442 -5.56 16.58 -14.72
C GLU A 442 -4.50 16.06 -13.73
N SER A 443 -3.43 16.81 -13.50
CA SER A 443 -2.39 16.43 -12.53
C SER A 443 -2.86 16.66 -11.09
N TRP A 444 -2.62 15.68 -10.23
CA TRP A 444 -2.88 15.82 -8.80
C TRP A 444 -2.14 17.02 -8.19
N LYS A 445 -0.93 17.32 -8.66
CA LYS A 445 -0.14 18.49 -8.23
C LYS A 445 -0.83 19.80 -8.58
N ILE A 446 -1.51 19.85 -9.72
CA ILE A 446 -2.28 21.01 -10.16
C ILE A 446 -3.56 21.15 -9.36
N GLY A 447 -4.27 20.07 -9.11
CA GLY A 447 -5.46 20.09 -8.25
C GLY A 447 -5.15 20.70 -6.88
N VAL A 448 -4.02 20.29 -6.28
CA VAL A 448 -3.54 20.91 -5.02
C VAL A 448 -3.20 22.38 -5.20
N ASN A 449 -2.55 22.77 -6.30
CA ASN A 449 -2.21 24.17 -6.57
C ASN A 449 -3.45 25.06 -6.77
N ASP A 450 -4.44 24.58 -7.52
CA ASP A 450 -5.69 25.29 -7.75
C ASP A 450 -6.49 25.46 -6.45
N TYR A 451 -6.50 24.44 -5.60
CA TYR A 451 -7.08 24.55 -4.27
C TYR A 451 -6.39 25.61 -3.40
N GLN A 452 -5.06 25.68 -3.43
CA GLN A 452 -4.31 26.67 -2.68
C GLN A 452 -4.57 28.11 -3.18
N LYS A 453 -4.71 28.30 -4.50
CA LYS A 453 -5.13 29.58 -5.07
C LYS A 453 -6.52 29.98 -4.58
N TYR A 454 -7.46 29.03 -4.65
CA TYR A 454 -8.81 29.24 -4.12
C TYR A 454 -8.81 29.65 -2.66
N ARG A 455 -8.02 29.00 -1.80
CA ARG A 455 -7.86 29.40 -0.39
C ARG A 455 -7.30 30.80 -0.23
N ALA A 456 -6.22 31.12 -0.96
CA ALA A 456 -5.58 32.44 -0.86
C ALA A 456 -6.54 33.57 -1.25
N GLU A 457 -7.40 33.35 -2.25
CA GLU A 457 -8.41 34.30 -2.71
C GLU A 457 -9.56 34.48 -1.70
N ASN A 458 -9.91 33.39 -0.98
CA ASN A 458 -11.05 33.39 -0.05
C ASN A 458 -10.69 33.60 1.42
N GLN A 459 -9.41 33.61 1.80
CA GLN A 459 -8.98 33.92 3.17
C GLN A 459 -9.04 35.43 3.52
N ASN A 460 -9.24 36.28 2.51
CA ASN A 460 -9.36 37.72 2.67
C ASN A 460 -10.82 38.23 2.59
N SER A 461 -11.78 37.34 2.50
CA SER A 461 -13.21 37.60 2.60
C SER A 461 -13.79 37.11 3.93
#